data_adff0947bd56074353f99f0ca3303112
#
_entry.id   adff0947bd56074353f99f0ca3303112
#
_cell.length_a   1.000
_cell.length_b   1.000
_cell.length_c   1.000
_cell.angle_alpha   90.00
_cell.angle_beta   90.00
_cell.angle_gamma   90.00
#
_symmetry.space_group_name_H-M   'P 1'
#
loop_
_entity.id
_entity.type
_entity.pdbx_description
1 polymer ?
#
loop_
_entity_poly.entity_id
_entity_poly.type
_entity_poly.pdbx_seq_one_letter_code
_entity_poly.pdbx_strand_id
1 'polypeptide(L)'
;MKRQLAAFAIAASLFAPVAHANDALEAKVRAYAPVVSLAKVCDIRINDATLGDHRAMLEAVKSDPNANKLAYRLHYETQTAYIKARDGGQRLTFCKDFIAANSQYAKARFTAVVEDHMSDVSASVQKAIAHNVCGAPPVRLSKADWKPYAQIKKMLQIEHKLAKENAETNGWNVTEETTAVTEQFCAAVKAR
;
A
#
# COMPACT_ATOMS: atom_id res chain seq x y z
N MET A 1 51.79 -37.75 -27.57
CA MET A 1 51.14 -37.46 -26.26
C MET A 1 50.51 -36.04 -26.33
N LYS A 2 49.28 -35.93 -26.82
CA LYS A 2 48.45 -34.71 -26.80
C LYS A 2 47.02 -35.14 -27.07
N ARG A 3 46.26 -35.43 -26.04
CA ARG A 3 44.78 -35.53 -26.05
C ARG A 3 44.34 -35.96 -24.66
N GLN A 4 44.09 -34.96 -23.77
CA GLN A 4 43.26 -35.09 -22.55
C GLN A 4 43.26 -33.75 -21.82
N LEU A 5 42.54 -32.73 -22.32
CA LEU A 5 42.22 -31.51 -21.61
C LEU A 5 40.99 -30.85 -22.27
N ALA A 6 39.87 -31.57 -22.40
CA ALA A 6 38.66 -31.01 -22.94
C ALA A 6 37.36 -31.56 -22.31
N ALA A 7 37.41 -31.97 -21.03
CA ALA A 7 36.25 -32.59 -20.39
C ALA A 7 35.82 -31.94 -19.04
N PHE A 8 36.38 -30.81 -18.64
CA PHE A 8 36.05 -30.21 -17.31
C PHE A 8 35.37 -28.83 -17.33
N ALA A 9 35.03 -28.31 -18.49
CA ALA A 9 34.45 -26.96 -18.60
C ALA A 9 32.89 -26.90 -18.68
N ILE A 10 32.20 -28.04 -18.69
CA ILE A 10 30.74 -28.04 -18.93
C ILE A 10 29.92 -28.19 -17.63
N ALA A 11 30.53 -28.57 -16.50
CA ALA A 11 29.81 -28.82 -15.26
C ALA A 11 29.57 -27.56 -14.39
N ALA A 12 30.29 -26.46 -14.62
CA ALA A 12 30.19 -25.27 -13.77
C ALA A 12 29.07 -24.27 -14.18
N SER A 13 28.54 -24.40 -15.40
CA SER A 13 27.53 -23.44 -15.91
C SER A 13 26.06 -23.84 -15.65
N LEU A 14 25.80 -25.05 -15.15
CA LEU A 14 24.42 -25.50 -14.91
C LEU A 14 23.90 -25.20 -13.50
N PHE A 15 24.78 -24.82 -12.55
CA PHE A 15 24.35 -24.51 -11.18
C PHE A 15 24.15 -23.00 -10.91
N ALA A 16 24.71 -22.12 -11.72
CA ALA A 16 24.59 -20.68 -11.54
C ALA A 16 23.15 -20.12 -11.71
N PRO A 17 22.32 -20.60 -12.67
CA PRO A 17 20.98 -20.03 -12.84
C PRO A 17 20.00 -20.41 -11.73
N VAL A 18 20.18 -21.52 -11.02
CA VAL A 18 19.24 -21.97 -9.98
C VAL A 18 19.40 -21.15 -8.70
N ALA A 19 20.62 -20.84 -8.28
CA ALA A 19 20.86 -19.99 -7.11
C ALA A 19 20.27 -18.58 -7.30
N HIS A 20 20.49 -17.96 -8.46
CA HIS A 20 19.94 -16.65 -8.77
C HIS A 20 18.41 -16.62 -8.89
N ALA A 21 17.78 -17.70 -9.35
CA ALA A 21 16.33 -17.78 -9.42
C ALA A 21 15.68 -17.86 -8.03
N ASN A 22 16.27 -18.60 -7.10
CA ASN A 22 15.78 -18.69 -5.72
C ASN A 22 15.95 -17.35 -4.98
N ASP A 23 17.09 -16.68 -5.13
CA ASP A 23 17.35 -15.37 -4.51
C ASP A 23 16.33 -14.32 -5.01
N ALA A 24 16.01 -14.33 -6.31
CA ALA A 24 15.02 -13.45 -6.89
C ALA A 24 13.60 -13.74 -6.38
N LEU A 25 13.23 -15.00 -6.18
CA LEU A 25 11.93 -15.37 -5.61
C LEU A 25 11.85 -14.97 -4.15
N GLU A 26 12.88 -15.24 -3.34
CA GLU A 26 12.92 -14.81 -1.94
C GLU A 26 12.84 -13.28 -1.80
N ALA A 27 13.53 -12.52 -2.66
CA ALA A 27 13.44 -11.06 -2.67
C ALA A 27 12.01 -10.59 -2.92
N LYS A 28 11.29 -11.21 -3.87
CA LYS A 28 9.87 -10.91 -4.11
C LYS A 28 9.00 -11.28 -2.91
N VAL A 29 9.22 -12.43 -2.29
CA VAL A 29 8.50 -12.83 -1.07
C VAL A 29 8.68 -11.80 0.04
N ARG A 30 9.91 -11.34 0.28
CA ARG A 30 10.21 -10.30 1.28
C ARG A 30 9.51 -8.97 0.98
N ALA A 31 9.41 -8.60 -0.28
CA ALA A 31 8.77 -7.36 -0.71
C ALA A 31 7.24 -7.40 -0.58
N TYR A 32 6.60 -8.47 -1.03
CA TYR A 32 5.16 -8.50 -1.23
C TYR A 32 4.36 -9.13 -0.10
N ALA A 33 4.89 -10.17 0.57
CA ALA A 33 4.15 -10.89 1.60
C ALA A 33 3.70 -9.98 2.78
N PRO A 34 4.54 -9.07 3.32
CA PRO A 34 4.10 -8.14 4.37
C PRO A 34 2.99 -7.19 3.91
N VAL A 35 3.11 -6.63 2.69
CA VAL A 35 2.14 -5.67 2.14
C VAL A 35 0.76 -6.30 1.99
N VAL A 36 0.71 -7.50 1.40
CA VAL A 36 -0.55 -8.24 1.23
C VAL A 36 -1.13 -8.67 2.58
N SER A 37 -0.29 -9.04 3.54
CA SER A 37 -0.71 -9.43 4.89
C SER A 37 -1.47 -8.30 5.61
N LEU A 38 -1.09 -7.04 5.40
CA LEU A 38 -1.69 -5.88 6.06
C LEU A 38 -2.72 -5.15 5.20
N ALA A 39 -2.93 -5.54 3.94
CA ALA A 39 -3.76 -4.80 3.01
C ALA A 39 -5.16 -4.51 3.56
N LYS A 40 -5.80 -5.50 4.21
CA LYS A 40 -7.14 -5.34 4.79
C LYS A 40 -7.14 -4.56 6.10
N VAL A 41 -6.20 -4.86 7.00
CA VAL A 41 -6.23 -4.31 8.37
C VAL A 41 -5.69 -2.89 8.48
N CYS A 42 -4.84 -2.47 7.53
CA CYS A 42 -4.35 -1.11 7.39
C CYS A 42 -5.03 -0.33 6.25
N ASP A 43 -6.10 -0.87 5.67
CA ASP A 43 -6.83 -0.26 4.54
C ASP A 43 -5.91 0.21 3.41
N ILE A 44 -5.15 -0.74 2.86
CA ILE A 44 -4.13 -0.50 1.83
C ILE A 44 -4.68 -0.87 0.45
N ARG A 45 -4.51 0.01 -0.53
CA ARG A 45 -4.61 -0.32 -1.96
C ARG A 45 -3.24 -0.73 -2.48
N ILE A 46 -3.13 -1.96 -2.93
CA ILE A 46 -1.93 -2.49 -3.58
C ILE A 46 -1.92 -2.01 -5.04
N ASN A 47 -0.77 -1.57 -5.55
CA ASN A 47 -0.60 -1.16 -6.94
C ASN A 47 -0.85 -2.35 -7.89
N ASP A 48 -1.45 -2.12 -9.05
CA ASP A 48 -1.83 -3.20 -9.98
C ASP A 48 -0.64 -4.04 -10.44
N ALA A 49 0.50 -3.42 -10.72
CA ALA A 49 1.74 -4.12 -11.05
C ALA A 49 2.19 -5.03 -9.90
N THR A 50 2.18 -4.51 -8.66
CA THR A 50 2.50 -5.28 -7.44
C THR A 50 1.54 -6.45 -7.24
N LEU A 51 0.25 -6.26 -7.52
CA LEU A 51 -0.74 -7.32 -7.42
C LEU A 51 -0.50 -8.44 -8.43
N GLY A 52 -0.13 -8.09 -9.67
CA GLY A 52 0.25 -9.04 -10.72
C GLY A 52 1.50 -9.84 -10.33
N ASP A 53 2.55 -9.16 -9.89
CA ASP A 53 3.79 -9.78 -9.41
C ASP A 53 3.57 -10.67 -8.18
N HIS A 54 2.70 -10.25 -7.26
CA HIS A 54 2.34 -11.05 -6.08
C HIS A 54 1.65 -12.37 -6.49
N ARG A 55 0.72 -12.33 -7.45
CA ARG A 55 0.07 -13.55 -7.96
C ARG A 55 1.09 -14.51 -8.58
N ALA A 56 1.98 -13.99 -9.42
CA ALA A 56 3.05 -14.80 -10.03
C ALA A 56 3.99 -15.40 -8.98
N MET A 57 4.34 -14.61 -7.95
CA MET A 57 5.12 -15.07 -6.80
C MET A 57 4.40 -16.21 -6.06
N LEU A 58 3.10 -16.09 -5.78
CA LEU A 58 2.34 -17.14 -5.08
C LEU A 58 2.36 -18.48 -5.82
N GLU A 59 2.28 -18.46 -7.15
CA GLU A 59 2.39 -19.69 -7.93
C GLU A 59 3.79 -20.30 -7.85
N ALA A 60 4.84 -19.46 -7.91
CA ALA A 60 6.22 -19.94 -7.78
C ALA A 60 6.53 -20.49 -6.38
N VAL A 61 6.00 -19.87 -5.33
CA VAL A 61 6.18 -20.29 -3.93
C VAL A 61 5.58 -21.67 -3.66
N LYS A 62 4.51 -22.07 -4.36
CA LYS A 62 3.91 -23.42 -4.21
C LYS A 62 4.89 -24.56 -4.52
N SER A 63 5.84 -24.34 -5.43
CA SER A 63 6.84 -25.31 -5.84
C SER A 63 8.18 -25.18 -5.12
N ASP A 64 8.37 -24.15 -4.29
CA ASP A 64 9.60 -23.91 -3.52
C ASP A 64 9.33 -23.96 -2.00
N PRO A 65 9.67 -25.04 -1.29
CA PRO A 65 9.43 -25.17 0.15
C PRO A 65 10.10 -24.09 1.00
N ASN A 66 11.27 -23.57 0.61
CA ASN A 66 11.99 -22.55 1.36
C ASN A 66 11.30 -21.18 1.21
N ALA A 67 10.95 -20.81 -0.02
CA ALA A 67 10.18 -19.58 -0.28
C ALA A 67 8.81 -19.64 0.38
N ASN A 68 8.15 -20.78 0.40
CA ASN A 68 6.87 -20.98 1.09
C ASN A 68 7.01 -20.77 2.60
N LYS A 69 8.01 -21.41 3.23
CA LYS A 69 8.29 -21.22 4.66
C LYS A 69 8.62 -19.76 4.99
N LEU A 70 9.36 -19.07 4.13
CA LEU A 70 9.67 -17.65 4.27
C LEU A 70 8.39 -16.80 4.20
N ALA A 71 7.52 -17.06 3.23
CA ALA A 71 6.25 -16.34 3.08
C ALA A 71 5.36 -16.46 4.32
N TYR A 72 5.19 -17.66 4.86
CA TYR A 72 4.45 -17.91 6.10
C TYR A 72 5.07 -17.20 7.31
N ARG A 73 6.38 -17.26 7.45
CA ARG A 73 7.08 -16.57 8.54
C ARG A 73 6.86 -15.07 8.49
N LEU A 74 7.06 -14.44 7.33
CA LEU A 74 6.86 -13.00 7.14
C LEU A 74 5.40 -12.58 7.38
N HIS A 75 4.45 -13.39 6.91
CA HIS A 75 3.04 -13.17 7.21
C HIS A 75 2.78 -13.15 8.71
N TYR A 76 3.23 -14.18 9.42
CA TYR A 76 3.05 -14.30 10.87
C TYR A 76 3.73 -13.16 11.63
N GLU A 77 4.99 -12.85 11.33
CA GLU A 77 5.75 -11.75 11.96
C GLU A 77 5.04 -10.41 11.76
N THR A 78 4.57 -10.15 10.54
CA THR A 78 3.87 -8.92 10.18
C THR A 78 2.53 -8.78 10.91
N GLN A 79 1.74 -9.84 10.96
CA GLN A 79 0.47 -9.86 11.71
C GLN A 79 0.70 -9.70 13.21
N THR A 80 1.73 -10.34 13.76
CA THR A 80 2.07 -10.21 15.18
C THR A 80 2.49 -8.79 15.53
N ALA A 81 3.28 -8.13 14.68
CA ALA A 81 3.66 -6.73 14.86
C ALA A 81 2.44 -5.80 14.84
N TYR A 82 1.53 -6.02 13.90
CA TYR A 82 0.26 -5.27 13.82
C TYR A 82 -0.61 -5.48 15.08
N ILE A 83 -0.80 -6.72 15.52
CA ILE A 83 -1.59 -7.03 16.71
C ILE A 83 -1.01 -6.31 17.94
N LYS A 84 0.32 -6.38 18.13
CA LYS A 84 1.01 -5.68 19.21
C LYS A 84 0.81 -4.17 19.17
N ALA A 85 0.90 -3.57 17.98
CA ALA A 85 0.67 -2.12 17.82
C ALA A 85 -0.79 -1.74 18.07
N ARG A 86 -1.73 -2.56 17.59
CA ARG A 86 -3.18 -2.37 17.84
C ARG A 86 -3.49 -2.43 19.33
N ASP A 87 -3.02 -3.45 20.02
CA ASP A 87 -3.30 -3.68 21.44
C ASP A 87 -2.59 -2.63 22.32
N GLY A 88 -1.49 -2.04 21.84
CA GLY A 88 -0.81 -0.89 22.45
C GLY A 88 -1.39 0.48 22.08
N GLY A 89 -2.52 0.54 21.36
CA GLY A 89 -3.14 1.81 20.94
C GLY A 89 -2.38 2.56 19.83
N GLN A 90 -1.45 1.90 19.14
CA GLN A 90 -0.58 2.52 18.11
C GLN A 90 -0.92 2.07 16.68
N ARG A 91 -2.11 1.52 16.47
CA ARG A 91 -2.54 0.95 15.18
C ARG A 91 -2.36 1.92 14.00
N LEU A 92 -2.83 3.16 14.14
CA LEU A 92 -2.75 4.17 13.07
C LEU A 92 -1.31 4.54 12.73
N THR A 93 -0.48 4.79 13.75
CA THR A 93 0.94 5.11 13.56
C THR A 93 1.64 3.95 12.86
N PHE A 94 1.42 2.72 13.32
CA PHE A 94 1.97 1.53 12.69
C PHE A 94 1.58 1.40 11.21
N CYS A 95 0.28 1.55 10.88
CA CYS A 95 -0.19 1.47 9.51
C CYS A 95 0.39 2.60 8.63
N LYS A 96 0.47 3.83 9.14
CA LYS A 96 1.06 4.98 8.45
C LYS A 96 2.53 4.74 8.13
N ASP A 97 3.33 4.31 9.10
CA ASP A 97 4.75 4.04 8.94
C ASP A 97 4.98 2.87 7.99
N PHE A 98 4.17 1.82 8.11
CA PHE A 98 4.24 0.67 7.22
C PHE A 98 3.95 1.05 5.76
N ILE A 99 2.90 1.86 5.50
CA ILE A 99 2.57 2.35 4.15
C ILE A 99 3.70 3.23 3.61
N ALA A 100 4.26 4.13 4.43
CA ALA A 100 5.37 4.99 4.02
C ALA A 100 6.60 4.17 3.61
N ALA A 101 6.97 3.15 4.40
CA ALA A 101 8.08 2.26 4.12
C ALA A 101 7.86 1.38 2.86
N ASN A 102 6.61 1.16 2.46
CA ASN A 102 6.22 0.31 1.33
C ASN A 102 5.54 1.10 0.20
N SER A 103 5.76 2.40 0.11
CA SER A 103 5.06 3.30 -0.83
C SER A 103 5.22 2.94 -2.31
N GLN A 104 6.31 2.26 -2.68
CA GLN A 104 6.51 1.75 -4.03
C GLN A 104 5.55 0.61 -4.42
N TYR A 105 5.00 -0.13 -3.44
CA TYR A 105 4.11 -1.28 -3.67
C TYR A 105 2.65 -0.94 -3.41
N ALA A 106 2.38 0.03 -2.55
CA ALA A 106 1.04 0.29 -2.06
C ALA A 106 0.88 1.71 -1.51
N LYS A 107 -0.37 2.15 -1.38
CA LYS A 107 -0.73 3.40 -0.70
C LYS A 107 -1.99 3.18 0.15
N ALA A 108 -2.30 4.12 1.04
CA ALA A 108 -3.59 4.09 1.75
C ALA A 108 -4.73 4.08 0.71
N ARG A 109 -5.74 3.23 0.91
CA ARG A 109 -6.86 3.09 -0.03
C ARG A 109 -7.56 4.43 -0.26
N PHE A 110 -7.84 5.16 0.80
CA PHE A 110 -8.52 6.45 0.67
C PHE A 110 -7.67 7.48 -0.08
N THR A 111 -6.35 7.54 0.16
CA THR A 111 -5.44 8.37 -0.64
C THR A 111 -5.54 8.05 -2.13
N ALA A 112 -5.54 6.76 -2.49
CA ALA A 112 -5.68 6.34 -3.88
C ALA A 112 -7.03 6.76 -4.48
N VAL A 113 -8.12 6.60 -3.73
CA VAL A 113 -9.47 7.03 -4.17
C VAL A 113 -9.53 8.55 -4.38
N VAL A 114 -8.94 9.33 -3.48
CA VAL A 114 -8.86 10.79 -3.63
C VAL A 114 -8.06 11.18 -4.87
N GLU A 115 -6.90 10.57 -5.08
CA GLU A 115 -6.05 10.83 -6.26
C GLU A 115 -6.79 10.53 -7.57
N ASP A 116 -7.50 9.41 -7.63
CA ASP A 116 -8.29 9.01 -8.80
C ASP A 116 -9.39 10.06 -9.09
N HIS A 117 -10.14 10.49 -8.07
CA HIS A 117 -11.20 11.50 -8.24
C HIS A 117 -10.66 12.90 -8.53
N MET A 118 -9.53 13.26 -7.94
CA MET A 118 -8.91 14.57 -8.15
C MET A 118 -8.27 14.69 -9.54
N SER A 119 -7.98 13.57 -10.24
CA SER A 119 -7.46 13.60 -11.61
C SER A 119 -8.47 14.16 -12.61
N ASP A 120 -9.74 13.98 -12.34
CA ASP A 120 -10.83 14.29 -13.26
C ASP A 120 -11.45 15.67 -13.03
N VAL A 121 -10.94 16.44 -12.05
CA VAL A 121 -11.49 17.75 -11.71
C VAL A 121 -10.55 18.90 -12.03
N SER A 122 -11.12 20.09 -12.28
CA SER A 122 -10.36 21.29 -12.60
C SER A 122 -9.43 21.71 -11.47
N ALA A 123 -8.35 22.43 -11.81
CA ALA A 123 -7.43 23.00 -10.83
C ALA A 123 -8.13 23.93 -9.83
N SER A 124 -9.20 24.62 -10.26
CA SER A 124 -10.00 25.48 -9.39
C SER A 124 -10.72 24.68 -8.30
N VAL A 125 -11.30 23.53 -8.66
CA VAL A 125 -11.93 22.60 -7.70
C VAL A 125 -10.90 22.04 -6.73
N GLN A 126 -9.74 21.59 -7.21
CA GLN A 126 -8.67 21.07 -6.37
C GLN A 126 -8.23 22.13 -5.33
N LYS A 127 -7.98 23.36 -5.75
CA LYS A 127 -7.61 24.47 -4.86
C LYS A 127 -8.70 24.83 -3.86
N ALA A 128 -9.97 24.84 -4.27
CA ALA A 128 -11.08 25.14 -3.37
C ALA A 128 -11.28 24.06 -2.30
N ILE A 129 -11.09 22.80 -2.66
CA ILE A 129 -11.09 21.68 -1.70
C ILE A 129 -9.91 21.82 -0.74
N ALA A 130 -8.70 22.08 -1.24
CA ALA A 130 -7.52 22.30 -0.41
C ALA A 130 -7.73 23.47 0.57
N HIS A 131 -8.40 24.56 0.14
CA HIS A 131 -8.75 25.66 1.02
C HIS A 131 -9.69 25.22 2.15
N ASN A 132 -10.82 24.61 1.80
CA ASN A 132 -11.87 24.34 2.78
C ASN A 132 -11.57 23.18 3.74
N VAL A 133 -10.67 22.27 3.36
CA VAL A 133 -10.36 21.08 4.15
C VAL A 133 -8.96 21.12 4.74
N CYS A 134 -8.00 21.68 4.00
CA CYS A 134 -6.57 21.63 4.35
C CYS A 134 -5.96 23.00 4.66
N GLY A 135 -6.77 24.06 4.75
CA GLY A 135 -6.31 25.41 5.13
C GLY A 135 -5.48 26.14 4.06
N ALA A 136 -5.58 25.76 2.79
CA ALA A 136 -4.94 26.48 1.69
C ALA A 136 -5.62 27.84 1.42
N PRO A 137 -4.99 28.77 0.65
CA PRO A 137 -5.60 30.04 0.30
C PRO A 137 -6.94 29.90 -0.43
N PRO A 138 -7.89 30.85 -0.26
CA PRO A 138 -9.21 30.79 -0.87
C PRO A 138 -9.16 30.91 -2.40
N VAL A 139 -10.08 30.25 -3.07
CA VAL A 139 -10.25 30.28 -4.52
C VAL A 139 -11.74 30.39 -4.87
N ARG A 140 -12.06 31.17 -5.90
CA ARG A 140 -13.43 31.26 -6.42
C ARG A 140 -13.72 30.08 -7.35
N LEU A 141 -14.86 29.44 -7.15
CA LEU A 141 -15.38 28.40 -8.03
C LEU A 141 -16.27 29.02 -9.12
N SER A 142 -16.13 28.55 -10.35
CA SER A 142 -17.08 28.80 -11.42
C SER A 142 -18.38 28.00 -11.19
N LYS A 143 -19.45 28.37 -11.90
CA LYS A 143 -20.72 27.62 -11.80
C LYS A 143 -20.57 26.15 -12.21
N ALA A 144 -19.69 25.84 -13.16
CA ALA A 144 -19.41 24.47 -13.61
C ALA A 144 -18.66 23.65 -12.56
N ASP A 145 -17.85 24.28 -11.71
CA ASP A 145 -17.01 23.60 -10.70
C ASP A 145 -17.80 23.16 -9.46
N TRP A 146 -19.00 23.71 -9.22
CA TRP A 146 -19.75 23.41 -7.99
C TRP A 146 -20.16 21.94 -7.86
N LYS A 147 -20.54 21.30 -8.96
CA LYS A 147 -20.96 19.89 -8.93
C LYS A 147 -19.80 18.96 -8.57
N PRO A 148 -18.64 18.98 -9.27
CA PRO A 148 -17.49 18.17 -8.87
C PRO A 148 -16.97 18.51 -7.46
N TYR A 149 -16.96 19.78 -7.07
CA TYR A 149 -16.63 20.18 -5.69
C TYR A 149 -17.53 19.50 -4.65
N ALA A 150 -18.86 19.54 -4.86
CA ALA A 150 -19.82 18.92 -3.96
C ALA A 150 -19.67 17.39 -3.90
N GLN A 151 -19.32 16.74 -5.01
CA GLN A 151 -19.08 15.31 -5.07
C GLN A 151 -17.87 14.89 -4.20
N ILE A 152 -16.74 15.59 -4.33
CA ILE A 152 -15.55 15.32 -3.52
C ILE A 152 -15.81 15.58 -2.04
N LYS A 153 -16.49 16.70 -1.71
CA LYS A 153 -16.88 16.99 -0.32
C LYS A 153 -17.75 15.88 0.27
N LYS A 154 -18.73 15.37 -0.51
CA LYS A 154 -19.58 14.27 -0.09
C LYS A 154 -18.79 12.98 0.12
N MET A 155 -17.83 12.66 -0.74
CA MET A 155 -16.93 11.51 -0.59
C MET A 155 -16.18 11.60 0.75
N LEU A 156 -15.58 12.75 1.07
CA LEU A 156 -14.89 12.94 2.35
C LEU A 156 -15.82 12.76 3.55
N GLN A 157 -17.06 13.26 3.47
CA GLN A 157 -18.06 13.06 4.53
C GLN A 157 -18.42 11.58 4.74
N ILE A 158 -18.52 10.81 3.65
CA ILE A 158 -18.76 9.36 3.72
C ILE A 158 -17.60 8.65 4.42
N GLU A 159 -16.36 8.96 4.04
CA GLU A 159 -15.18 8.34 4.67
C GLU A 159 -15.05 8.71 6.15
N HIS A 160 -15.35 9.96 6.55
CA HIS A 160 -15.41 10.33 7.96
C HIS A 160 -16.46 9.54 8.74
N LYS A 161 -17.64 9.34 8.14
CA LYS A 161 -18.72 8.54 8.75
C LYS A 161 -18.27 7.09 8.93
N LEU A 162 -17.67 6.48 7.90
CA LEU A 162 -17.16 5.12 7.94
C LEU A 162 -16.04 4.95 8.98
N ALA A 163 -15.12 5.91 9.05
CA ALA A 163 -14.04 5.91 10.04
C ALA A 163 -14.60 5.97 11.46
N LYS A 164 -15.61 6.82 11.70
CA LYS A 164 -16.30 6.93 12.99
C LYS A 164 -16.98 5.61 13.36
N GLU A 165 -17.80 5.05 12.48
CA GLU A 165 -18.53 3.80 12.70
C GLU A 165 -17.57 2.62 12.97
N ASN A 166 -16.47 2.55 12.22
CA ASN A 166 -15.44 1.54 12.44
C ASN A 166 -14.74 1.70 13.79
N ALA A 167 -14.42 2.94 14.18
CA ALA A 167 -13.80 3.23 15.46
C ALA A 167 -14.72 2.84 16.62
N GLU A 168 -15.99 3.23 16.58
CA GLU A 168 -16.99 2.87 17.58
C GLU A 168 -17.17 1.35 17.70
N THR A 169 -17.24 0.64 16.56
CA THR A 169 -17.41 -0.82 16.52
C THR A 169 -16.23 -1.57 17.11
N ASN A 170 -15.00 -1.05 16.91
CA ASN A 170 -13.78 -1.73 17.33
C ASN A 170 -13.17 -1.17 18.62
N GLY A 171 -13.82 -0.19 19.26
CA GLY A 171 -13.31 0.46 20.46
C GLY A 171 -12.05 1.31 20.21
N TRP A 172 -11.87 1.85 19.00
CA TRP A 172 -10.76 2.73 18.65
C TRP A 172 -11.07 4.19 18.98
N ASN A 173 -10.04 5.04 19.00
CA ASN A 173 -10.24 6.47 19.22
C ASN A 173 -10.88 7.14 17.99
N VAL A 174 -12.16 7.54 18.11
CA VAL A 174 -12.94 8.15 17.02
C VAL A 174 -12.25 9.41 16.47
N THR A 175 -11.69 10.25 17.35
CA THR A 175 -11.03 11.50 16.92
C THR A 175 -9.78 11.20 16.08
N GLU A 176 -8.95 10.25 16.50
CA GLU A 176 -7.76 9.85 15.75
C GLU A 176 -8.12 9.27 14.38
N GLU A 177 -9.11 8.38 14.31
CA GLU A 177 -9.55 7.78 13.05
C GLU A 177 -10.10 8.80 12.06
N THR A 178 -10.93 9.72 12.52
CA THR A 178 -11.49 10.77 11.66
C THR A 178 -10.45 11.83 11.26
N THR A 179 -9.49 12.14 12.13
CA THR A 179 -8.35 13.01 11.81
C THR A 179 -7.46 12.37 10.75
N ALA A 180 -7.18 11.08 10.85
CA ALA A 180 -6.41 10.34 9.85
C ALA A 180 -7.02 10.41 8.45
N VAL A 181 -8.35 10.37 8.32
CA VAL A 181 -9.05 10.56 7.04
C VAL A 181 -8.75 11.95 6.47
N THR A 182 -8.83 13.01 7.29
CA THR A 182 -8.51 14.37 6.84
C THR A 182 -7.04 14.51 6.44
N GLU A 183 -6.11 13.95 7.20
CA GLU A 183 -4.68 13.97 6.90
C GLU A 183 -4.36 13.27 5.58
N GLN A 184 -4.92 12.08 5.34
CA GLN A 184 -4.75 11.34 4.09
C GLN A 184 -5.31 12.10 2.90
N PHE A 185 -6.49 12.73 3.07
CA PHE A 185 -7.09 13.57 2.05
C PHE A 185 -6.17 14.74 1.70
N CYS A 186 -5.69 15.47 2.70
CA CYS A 186 -4.82 16.63 2.49
C CYS A 186 -3.45 16.24 1.92
N ALA A 187 -2.91 15.08 2.27
CA ALA A 187 -1.69 14.57 1.66
C ALA A 187 -1.89 14.30 0.16
N ALA A 188 -2.99 13.65 -0.21
CA ALA A 188 -3.33 13.36 -1.60
C ALA A 188 -3.55 14.63 -2.45
N VAL A 189 -4.17 15.67 -1.86
CA VAL A 189 -4.40 16.96 -2.54
C VAL A 189 -3.10 17.77 -2.70
N LYS A 190 -2.18 17.70 -1.74
CA LYS A 190 -0.89 18.43 -1.79
C LYS A 190 0.14 17.80 -2.74
N ALA A 191 0.03 16.51 -3.01
CA ALA A 191 0.96 15.79 -3.88
C ALA A 191 0.82 16.15 -5.38
N ARG A 192 -0.08 17.07 -5.71
CA ARG A 192 -0.38 17.59 -7.06
C ARG A 192 -0.05 19.08 -7.17
#